data_8751c869f3ef7248bd53cbc93a623897
#
_entry.id   8751c869f3ef7248bd53cbc93a623897
#
_cell.length_a   1.000
_cell.length_b   1.000
_cell.length_c   1.000
_cell.angle_alpha   90.00
_cell.angle_beta   90.00
_cell.angle_gamma   90.00
#
_symmetry.space_group_name_H-M   'P 1'
#
loop_
_entity.id
_entity.type
_entity.pdbx_description
1 polymer ?
#
loop_
_entity_poly.entity_id
_entity_poly.type
_entity_poly.pdbx_seq_one_letter_code
_entity_poly.pdbx_strand_id
1 'polypeptide(L)'
;MTEITLGQNVPKLDALHLMDGIEGLRSLPKHSVDMLLTDPPYGTTRDFWDVPLPLPELWEAVRWAVKPNGAILFFAQCPFDKVLGASNLAMLRYGYGTSPGQQDFSMPTVRR
;
A
#
# COMPACT_ATOMS: atom_id res chain seq x y z
N MET A 1 13.99 6.24 -22.98
CA MET A 1 12.68 6.18 -22.37
C MET A 1 11.80 7.24 -23.00
N THR A 2 10.71 6.81 -23.56
CA THR A 2 9.78 7.75 -24.14
C THR A 2 9.14 8.52 -22.97
N GLU A 3 9.31 9.81 -22.96
CA GLU A 3 8.56 10.62 -22.03
C GLU A 3 7.09 10.49 -22.36
N ILE A 4 6.41 9.77 -21.53
CA ILE A 4 4.97 9.73 -21.58
C ILE A 4 4.48 10.99 -20.92
N THR A 5 3.91 11.88 -21.69
CA THR A 5 3.30 13.07 -21.12
C THR A 5 2.00 12.66 -20.44
N LEU A 6 2.10 12.26 -19.20
CA LEU A 6 0.96 11.76 -18.42
C LEU A 6 0.37 12.83 -17.52
N GLY A 7 0.41 14.04 -17.94
CA GLY A 7 0.00 15.15 -17.12
C GLY A 7 1.17 15.70 -16.31
N GLN A 8 0.98 16.93 -15.85
CA GLN A 8 2.06 17.69 -15.24
C GLN A 8 2.42 17.26 -13.83
N ASN A 9 1.68 16.28 -13.23
CA ASN A 9 1.83 15.89 -11.83
C ASN A 9 2.35 14.47 -11.64
N VAL A 10 2.91 13.85 -12.68
CA VAL A 10 3.48 12.52 -12.53
C VAL A 10 4.76 12.61 -11.72
N PRO A 11 4.90 11.85 -10.63
CA PRO A 11 6.11 11.87 -9.81
C PRO A 11 7.33 11.44 -10.61
N LYS A 12 8.44 12.13 -10.34
CA LYS A 12 9.72 11.77 -10.93
C LYS A 12 10.17 10.41 -10.42
N LEU A 13 10.72 9.58 -11.31
CA LEU A 13 11.26 8.27 -10.94
C LEU A 13 12.56 8.42 -10.15
N ASP A 14 12.87 7.40 -9.37
CA ASP A 14 14.10 7.32 -8.57
C ASP A 14 14.26 8.53 -7.65
N ALA A 15 13.18 8.96 -7.03
CA ALA A 15 13.16 10.14 -6.19
C ALA A 15 12.28 9.92 -4.96
N LEU A 16 12.55 10.70 -3.93
CA LEU A 16 11.76 10.73 -2.72
C LEU A 16 10.73 11.86 -2.83
N HIS A 17 9.48 11.54 -2.57
CA HIS A 17 8.38 12.49 -2.65
C HIS A 17 7.67 12.61 -1.30
N LEU A 18 7.56 13.83 -0.81
CA LEU A 18 6.78 14.11 0.40
C LEU A 18 5.36 14.47 -0.01
N MET A 19 4.44 13.50 0.11
CA MET A 19 3.05 13.68 -0.28
C MET A 19 2.19 12.58 0.32
N ASP A 20 0.88 12.78 0.29
CA ASP A 20 -0.06 11.72 0.67
C ASP A 20 0.11 10.51 -0.25
N GLY A 21 0.23 9.31 0.34
CA GLY A 21 0.51 8.10 -0.42
C GLY A 21 -0.59 7.70 -1.39
N ILE A 22 -1.84 7.88 -1.01
CA ILE A 22 -2.98 7.56 -1.88
C ILE A 22 -3.00 8.50 -3.09
N GLU A 23 -2.81 9.78 -2.86
CA GLU A 23 -2.72 10.76 -3.94
C GLU A 23 -1.50 10.50 -4.83
N GLY A 24 -0.39 10.10 -4.22
CA GLY A 24 0.80 9.70 -4.96
C GLY A 24 0.53 8.54 -5.90
N LEU A 25 -0.14 7.51 -5.42
CA LEU A 25 -0.51 6.36 -6.26
C LEU A 25 -1.45 6.77 -7.41
N ARG A 26 -2.42 7.63 -7.11
CA ARG A 26 -3.36 8.11 -8.13
C ARG A 26 -2.70 8.94 -9.23
N SER A 27 -1.60 9.60 -8.90
CA SER A 27 -0.87 10.44 -9.86
C SER A 27 0.01 9.64 -10.80
N LEU A 28 0.23 8.36 -10.53
CA LEU A 28 1.01 7.47 -11.38
C LEU A 28 0.21 7.04 -12.61
N PRO A 29 0.91 6.70 -13.71
CA PRO A 29 0.25 6.08 -14.85
C PRO A 29 -0.44 4.78 -14.44
N LYS A 30 -1.57 4.49 -15.07
CA LYS A 30 -2.30 3.25 -14.82
C LYS A 30 -1.41 2.04 -15.06
N HIS A 31 -1.38 1.13 -14.08
CA HIS A 31 -0.64 -0.14 -14.16
C HIS A 31 0.85 0.05 -14.48
N SER A 32 1.46 1.08 -13.87
CA SER A 32 2.88 1.38 -14.08
C SER A 32 3.79 0.76 -13.00
N VAL A 33 3.23 0.26 -11.92
CA VAL A 33 3.99 -0.23 -10.76
C VAL A 33 4.06 -1.75 -10.78
N ASP A 34 5.26 -2.29 -10.72
CA ASP A 34 5.50 -3.73 -10.66
C ASP A 34 5.38 -4.27 -9.23
N MET A 35 5.77 -3.48 -8.25
CA MET A 35 5.71 -3.87 -6.84
C MET A 35 5.43 -2.65 -5.97
N LEU A 36 4.49 -2.83 -5.05
CA LEU A 36 4.23 -1.87 -3.98
C LEU A 36 4.68 -2.49 -2.66
N LEU A 37 5.56 -1.79 -1.95
CA LEU A 37 5.98 -2.13 -0.61
C LEU A 37 5.69 -0.94 0.29
N THR A 38 4.86 -1.10 1.30
CA THR A 38 4.42 0.02 2.11
C THR A 38 4.25 -0.34 3.58
N ASP A 39 4.52 0.64 4.43
CA ASP A 39 4.31 0.57 5.87
C ASP A 39 3.36 1.72 6.27
N PRO A 40 2.05 1.51 6.11
CA PRO A 40 1.07 2.57 6.35
C PRO A 40 0.84 2.81 7.84
N PRO A 41 0.23 3.94 8.23
CA PRO A 41 -0.19 4.16 9.59
C PRO A 41 -1.29 3.17 9.98
N TYR A 42 -1.19 2.57 11.16
CA TYR A 42 -2.11 1.53 11.62
C TYR A 42 -3.30 2.05 12.40
N GLY A 43 -3.24 3.31 12.86
CA GLY A 43 -4.28 3.89 13.71
C GLY A 43 -4.29 3.32 15.13
N THR A 44 -3.16 2.79 15.59
CA THR A 44 -3.07 2.13 16.91
C THR A 44 -2.35 2.96 17.94
N THR A 45 -1.74 4.08 17.56
CA THR A 45 -1.06 4.99 18.47
C THR A 45 -1.85 6.28 18.68
N ARG A 46 -1.39 7.13 19.60
CA ARG A 46 -2.01 8.44 19.86
C ARG A 46 -1.38 9.57 19.04
N ASP A 47 -0.41 9.26 18.20
CA ASP A 47 0.24 10.24 17.38
C ASP A 47 -0.74 10.79 16.34
N PHE A 48 -0.68 12.09 16.09
CA PHE A 48 -1.64 12.75 15.18
C PHE A 48 -1.53 12.26 13.73
N TRP A 49 -0.37 11.73 13.34
CA TRP A 49 -0.14 11.21 11.99
C TRP A 49 -0.60 9.75 11.83
N ASP A 50 -0.88 9.07 12.94
CA ASP A 50 -1.27 7.66 12.92
C ASP A 50 -2.80 7.52 12.92
N VAL A 51 -3.40 7.98 11.83
CA VAL A 51 -4.84 7.87 11.62
C VAL A 51 -5.16 6.65 10.77
N PRO A 52 -6.31 5.99 10.99
CA PRO A 52 -6.71 4.85 10.17
C PRO A 52 -6.78 5.21 8.69
N LEU A 53 -6.26 4.33 7.85
CA LEU A 53 -6.30 4.51 6.41
C LEU A 53 -7.73 4.36 5.88
N PRO A 54 -8.14 5.21 4.93
CA PRO A 54 -9.38 4.98 4.20
C PRO A 54 -9.19 3.81 3.22
N LEU A 55 -9.48 2.59 3.68
CA LEU A 55 -9.18 1.37 2.94
C LEU A 55 -9.84 1.29 1.56
N PRO A 56 -11.11 1.70 1.37
CA PRO A 56 -11.68 1.68 0.01
C PRO A 56 -10.90 2.54 -0.97
N GLU A 57 -10.51 3.73 -0.57
CA GLU A 57 -9.73 4.67 -1.40
C GLU A 57 -8.32 4.15 -1.63
N LEU A 58 -7.73 3.52 -0.61
CA LEU A 58 -6.42 2.88 -0.74
C LEU A 58 -6.44 1.79 -1.80
N TRP A 59 -7.41 0.88 -1.73
CA TRP A 59 -7.49 -0.21 -2.70
C TRP A 59 -7.79 0.26 -4.11
N GLU A 60 -8.59 1.30 -4.25
CA GLU A 60 -8.83 1.92 -5.55
C GLU A 60 -7.54 2.47 -6.15
N ALA A 61 -6.75 3.20 -5.37
CA ALA A 61 -5.48 3.75 -5.80
C ALA A 61 -4.46 2.65 -6.14
N VAL A 62 -4.42 1.60 -5.33
CA VAL A 62 -3.56 0.44 -5.58
C VAL A 62 -3.92 -0.26 -6.88
N ARG A 63 -5.20 -0.49 -7.12
CA ARG A 63 -5.64 -1.12 -8.37
C ARG A 63 -5.33 -0.27 -9.59
N TRP A 64 -5.36 1.03 -9.42
CA TRP A 64 -4.98 1.95 -10.48
C TRP A 64 -3.51 1.85 -10.83
N ALA A 65 -2.63 1.96 -9.82
CA ALA A 65 -1.20 2.12 -10.02
C ALA A 65 -0.49 0.80 -10.32
N VAL A 66 -0.85 -0.28 -9.63
CA VAL A 66 -0.13 -1.56 -9.69
C VAL A 66 -0.65 -2.41 -10.85
N LYS A 67 0.27 -3.04 -11.56
CA LYS A 67 -0.07 -3.97 -12.65
C LYS A 67 -0.91 -5.14 -12.13
N PRO A 68 -1.77 -5.73 -12.98
CA PRO A 68 -2.63 -6.85 -12.55
C PRO A 68 -1.88 -8.03 -11.92
N ASN A 69 -0.65 -8.27 -12.33
CA ASN A 69 0.20 -9.32 -11.77
C ASN A 69 1.30 -8.77 -10.86
N GLY A 70 1.21 -7.51 -10.49
CA GLY A 70 2.18 -6.87 -9.61
C GLY A 70 2.10 -7.41 -8.17
N ALA A 71 3.18 -7.30 -7.45
CA ALA A 71 3.24 -7.69 -6.04
C ALA A 71 2.87 -6.52 -5.15
N ILE A 72 2.07 -6.79 -4.11
CA ILE A 72 1.65 -5.78 -3.15
C ILE A 72 1.96 -6.31 -1.75
N LEU A 73 2.81 -5.61 -1.02
CA LEU A 73 3.28 -6.00 0.30
C LEU A 73 3.03 -4.87 1.29
N PHE A 74 2.37 -5.21 2.38
CA PHE A 74 2.10 -4.30 3.48
C PHE A 74 2.77 -4.78 4.75
N PHE A 75 3.44 -3.87 5.43
CA PHE A 75 3.74 -4.08 6.84
C PHE A 75 2.49 -3.74 7.64
N ALA A 76 2.15 -4.59 8.58
CA ALA A 76 0.99 -4.39 9.41
C ALA A 76 1.22 -5.02 10.79
N GLN A 77 0.54 -4.47 11.79
CA GLN A 77 0.60 -4.94 13.17
C GLN A 77 -0.82 -5.26 13.65
N CYS A 78 -0.92 -6.25 14.53
CA CYS A 78 -2.21 -6.60 15.12
C CYS A 78 -2.81 -5.42 15.93
N PRO A 79 -4.09 -5.09 15.80
CA PRO A 79 -5.12 -5.77 15.02
C PRO A 79 -5.27 -5.26 13.58
N PHE A 80 -4.50 -4.27 13.17
CA PHE A 80 -4.63 -3.67 11.84
C PHE A 80 -4.44 -4.69 10.72
N ASP A 81 -3.55 -5.67 10.91
CA ASP A 81 -3.33 -6.73 9.93
C ASP A 81 -4.60 -7.50 9.59
N LYS A 82 -5.45 -7.73 10.59
CA LYS A 82 -6.73 -8.42 10.39
C LYS A 82 -7.72 -7.56 9.60
N VAL A 83 -7.78 -6.27 9.95
CA VAL A 83 -8.64 -5.32 9.25
C VAL A 83 -8.21 -5.16 7.81
N LEU A 84 -6.90 -5.02 7.59
CA LEU A 84 -6.33 -4.87 6.25
C LEU A 84 -6.62 -6.09 5.39
N GLY A 85 -6.35 -7.30 5.91
CA GLY A 85 -6.61 -8.54 5.19
C GLY A 85 -8.07 -8.73 4.87
N ALA A 86 -8.95 -8.49 5.85
CA ALA A 86 -10.39 -8.62 5.69
C ALA A 86 -10.95 -7.61 4.68
N SER A 87 -10.33 -6.45 4.53
CA SER A 87 -10.81 -5.40 3.63
C SER A 87 -10.69 -5.77 2.15
N ASN A 88 -9.85 -6.75 1.83
CA ASN A 88 -9.65 -7.18 0.44
C ASN A 88 -9.25 -8.65 0.36
N LEU A 89 -10.15 -9.52 0.78
CA LEU A 89 -9.92 -10.97 0.78
C LEU A 89 -9.64 -11.52 -0.62
N ALA A 90 -10.23 -10.91 -1.64
CA ALA A 90 -10.04 -11.35 -3.01
C ALA A 90 -8.58 -11.27 -3.48
N MET A 91 -7.83 -10.32 -2.94
CA MET A 91 -6.43 -10.10 -3.30
C MET A 91 -5.45 -10.69 -2.28
N LEU A 92 -5.91 -11.00 -1.08
CA LEU A 92 -5.05 -11.53 -0.02
C LEU A 92 -4.54 -12.93 -0.40
N ARG A 93 -3.22 -13.10 -0.29
CA ARG A 93 -2.57 -14.40 -0.56
C ARG A 93 -1.89 -14.98 0.66
N TYR A 94 -1.03 -14.18 1.30
CA TYR A 94 -0.22 -14.66 2.40
C TYR A 94 -0.13 -13.63 3.52
N GLY A 95 -0.10 -14.13 4.75
CA GLY A 95 0.28 -13.34 5.90
C GLY A 95 1.42 -14.04 6.61
N TYR A 96 2.45 -13.29 6.98
CA TYR A 96 3.59 -13.81 7.73
C TYR A 96 3.65 -13.08 9.06
N GLY A 97 3.65 -13.84 10.13
CA GLY A 97 3.73 -13.28 11.47
C GLY A 97 5.04 -13.61 12.16
N THR A 98 5.38 -12.84 13.17
CA THR A 98 6.47 -13.17 14.07
C THR A 98 6.03 -14.18 15.11
N SER A 99 7.01 -14.80 15.78
CA SER A 99 6.73 -15.82 16.80
C SER A 99 5.93 -15.25 17.97
N PRO A 100 5.12 -16.07 18.65
CA PRO A 100 4.41 -15.65 19.84
C PRO A 100 5.36 -15.05 20.87
N GLY A 101 4.95 -13.90 21.45
CA GLY A 101 5.76 -13.19 22.44
C GLY A 101 6.61 -12.06 21.89
N GLN A 102 6.75 -11.95 20.58
CA GLN A 102 7.33 -10.78 19.92
C GLN A 102 6.24 -9.87 19.43
N GLN A 103 6.58 -8.63 19.10
CA GLN A 103 5.62 -7.75 18.45
C GLN A 103 5.10 -8.44 17.19
N ASP A 104 3.78 -8.51 17.09
CA ASP A 104 3.14 -9.17 15.97
C ASP A 104 3.31 -8.32 14.71
N PHE A 105 4.38 -8.58 13.98
CA PHE A 105 4.50 -8.10 12.63
C PHE A 105 3.93 -9.16 11.69
N SER A 106 2.83 -8.85 11.08
CA SER A 106 2.37 -9.66 9.95
C SER A 106 2.58 -8.86 8.67
N MET A 107 3.08 -9.53 7.65
CA MET A 107 3.21 -8.97 6.31
C MET A 107 2.20 -9.66 5.42
N PRO A 108 1.00 -9.11 5.25
CA PRO A 108 0.10 -9.64 4.24
C PRO A 108 0.65 -9.31 2.87
N THR A 109 0.89 -10.34 2.09
CA THR A 109 1.20 -10.18 0.68
C THR A 109 -0.11 -10.25 -0.10
N VAL A 110 -0.40 -9.20 -0.80
CA VAL A 110 -1.61 -9.12 -1.60
C VAL A 110 -1.20 -9.19 -3.06
N ARG A 111 -1.84 -10.09 -3.81
CA ARG A 111 -1.54 -10.32 -5.21
C ARG A 111 -2.84 -10.31 -5.99
N ARG A 112 -2.82 -9.65 -7.08
CA ARG A 112 -3.94 -9.72 -8.04
C ARG A 112 -3.94 -11.03 -8.80
#